data_65c4241c72f3531fdbb081186fa52153
#
_entry.id   65c4241c72f3531fdbb081186fa52153
#
_cell.length_a   1.000
_cell.length_b   1.000
_cell.length_c   1.000
_cell.angle_alpha   90.00
_cell.angle_beta   90.00
_cell.angle_gamma   90.00
#
_symmetry.space_group_name_H-M   'P 1'
#
loop_
_entity.id
_entity.type
_entity.pdbx_description
1 polymer ?
#
loop_
_entity_poly.entity_id
_entity_poly.type
_entity_poly.pdbx_seq_one_letter_code
_entity_poly.pdbx_strand_id
1 'polypeptide(L)'
;MWLLTIIMKAFIIVLKGANTAFLPCYGNNWTQMPNMNVIAAQSLVLDHYYCSSYQEGEIRKVWLGGDFQTPHHLPTNLPSWAETLKNNGWITDFIGADKDTLSLNFSSNFTGKTLLRSYSSTPLSYHQAMIESASFKKQDQNSLVWIEVPSLLPPWDAGKDFLGPVQEELQDYFLNRDEVVEDEEFPAPILNPGEDFKPSDDKEYLALAAGCASAWAAVDDMLGAMVASIQEKYGEEDFSVIITSDRGSATSQHGIFGTKPEWLYSEFAHLPFLIYQPKSRNGGQRRMGYFQDVDLAPTLADICGISIEGYKGKSIMQTKYVEEGGRKFAYTHDSQTGSKVMRTHSRAYFLKPSEIDKSDPLIKYFALPDDILEINDISKTELAYQEKIGESVLLLEKDGLLAQEKIEALLAN
;
A
#
# COMPACT_ATOMS: atom_id res chain seq x y z
N MET A 1 -1.09 12.87 42.99
CA MET A 1 -0.79 13.17 41.58
C MET A 1 -1.44 12.07 40.74
N TRP A 2 -2.61 12.34 40.17
CA TRP A 2 -3.30 11.39 39.31
C TRP A 2 -2.52 11.36 37.99
N LEU A 3 -1.87 10.24 37.69
CA LEU A 3 -1.41 9.97 36.32
C LEU A 3 -2.65 9.94 35.44
N LEU A 4 -2.88 10.99 34.68
CA LEU A 4 -3.84 10.95 33.58
C LEU A 4 -3.36 9.83 32.63
N THR A 5 -4.08 8.73 32.63
CA THR A 5 -3.84 7.66 31.67
C THR A 5 -4.20 8.22 30.30
N ILE A 6 -3.22 8.45 29.45
CA ILE A 6 -3.43 8.88 28.06
C ILE A 6 -4.15 7.75 27.35
N ILE A 7 -5.33 8.04 26.81
CA ILE A 7 -6.11 7.07 26.02
C ILE A 7 -5.69 7.21 24.57
N MET A 8 -5.20 6.12 24.00
CA MET A 8 -4.72 6.06 22.62
C MET A 8 -5.79 5.47 21.69
N LYS A 9 -5.91 6.06 20.51
CA LYS A 9 -6.80 5.61 19.42
C LYS A 9 -5.98 5.37 18.16
N ALA A 10 -6.10 4.20 17.57
CA ALA A 10 -5.41 3.87 16.32
C ALA A 10 -6.42 3.43 15.25
N PHE A 11 -6.26 3.96 14.04
CA PHE A 11 -7.07 3.63 12.88
C PHE A 11 -6.11 3.21 11.76
N ILE A 12 -6.33 2.03 11.20
CA ILE A 12 -5.56 1.54 10.07
C ILE A 12 -6.51 1.36 8.90
N ILE A 13 -6.29 2.10 7.83
CA ILE A 13 -7.10 2.06 6.61
C ILE A 13 -6.26 1.44 5.52
N VAL A 14 -6.60 0.23 5.12
CA VAL A 14 -5.94 -0.53 4.06
C VAL A 14 -6.78 -0.39 2.78
N LEU A 15 -6.26 0.33 1.81
CA LEU A 15 -6.87 0.50 0.48
C LEU A 15 -6.38 -0.64 -0.41
N LYS A 16 -7.17 -1.72 -0.53
CA LYS A 16 -6.76 -2.90 -1.28
C LYS A 16 -6.57 -2.60 -2.76
N GLY A 17 -5.41 -2.97 -3.29
CA GLY A 17 -5.05 -2.71 -4.68
C GLY A 17 -4.52 -1.31 -4.96
N ALA A 18 -4.36 -0.46 -3.95
CA ALA A 18 -3.82 0.89 -4.14
C ALA A 18 -2.32 0.87 -4.40
N ASN A 19 -1.91 1.52 -5.47
CA ASN A 19 -0.52 1.90 -5.73
C ASN A 19 -0.35 3.43 -5.60
N THR A 20 0.89 3.91 -5.67
CA THR A 20 1.20 5.34 -5.53
C THR A 20 0.88 6.17 -6.77
N ALA A 21 0.69 5.56 -7.93
CA ALA A 21 0.58 6.24 -9.22
C ALA A 21 -0.64 7.19 -9.33
N PHE A 22 -1.73 6.92 -8.60
CA PHE A 22 -2.93 7.76 -8.59
C PHE A 22 -2.95 8.83 -7.49
N LEU A 23 -1.95 8.84 -6.61
CA LEU A 23 -1.97 9.71 -5.44
C LEU A 23 -1.21 11.02 -5.68
N PRO A 24 -1.86 12.18 -5.50
CA PRO A 24 -1.21 13.48 -5.71
C PRO A 24 0.02 13.68 -4.81
N CYS A 25 0.00 13.17 -3.59
CA CYS A 25 1.16 13.25 -2.69
C CYS A 25 2.38 12.43 -3.16
N TYR A 26 2.23 11.58 -4.19
CA TYR A 26 3.30 10.87 -4.88
C TYR A 26 3.57 11.39 -6.30
N GLY A 27 3.02 12.55 -6.65
CA GLY A 27 3.33 13.25 -7.91
C GLY A 27 2.26 13.12 -9.00
N ASN A 28 1.14 12.44 -8.75
CA ASN A 28 0.02 12.46 -9.69
C ASN A 28 -0.61 13.85 -9.70
N ASN A 29 -0.82 14.41 -10.88
CA ASN A 29 -1.43 15.73 -11.06
C ASN A 29 -2.80 15.67 -11.79
N TRP A 30 -3.25 14.47 -12.10
CA TRP A 30 -4.49 14.28 -12.85
C TRP A 30 -5.67 13.92 -11.94
N THR A 31 -5.51 13.02 -10.96
CA THR A 31 -6.62 12.62 -10.10
C THR A 31 -7.00 13.70 -9.10
N GLN A 32 -8.31 14.01 -9.02
CA GLN A 32 -8.84 14.98 -8.08
C GLN A 32 -9.06 14.30 -6.70
N MET A 33 -8.09 14.49 -5.80
CA MET A 33 -8.11 13.92 -4.45
C MET A 33 -7.84 15.00 -3.38
N PRO A 34 -8.76 15.94 -3.20
CA PRO A 34 -8.57 17.08 -2.29
C PRO A 34 -8.44 16.68 -0.83
N ASN A 35 -9.17 15.65 -0.38
CA ASN A 35 -9.10 15.18 1.01
C ASN A 35 -7.75 14.49 1.29
N MET A 36 -7.29 13.64 0.38
CA MET A 36 -5.98 12.99 0.48
C MET A 36 -4.85 14.01 0.51
N ASN A 37 -4.94 15.10 -0.28
CA ASN A 37 -3.97 16.19 -0.24
C ASN A 37 -3.90 16.87 1.12
N VAL A 38 -5.05 17.15 1.74
CA VAL A 38 -5.12 17.76 3.08
C VAL A 38 -4.56 16.79 4.12
N ILE A 39 -4.92 15.51 4.06
CA ILE A 39 -4.43 14.46 4.97
C ILE A 39 -2.92 14.30 4.82
N ALA A 40 -2.42 14.18 3.60
CA ALA A 40 -0.99 14.00 3.32
C ALA A 40 -0.14 15.19 3.77
N ALA A 41 -0.63 16.42 3.57
CA ALA A 41 0.05 17.64 4.02
C ALA A 41 0.24 17.71 5.55
N GLN A 42 -0.54 16.95 6.30
CA GLN A 42 -0.46 16.87 7.76
C GLN A 42 0.08 15.53 8.27
N SER A 43 0.48 14.65 7.35
CA SER A 43 0.98 13.30 7.66
C SER A 43 2.49 13.21 7.55
N LEU A 44 3.04 12.17 8.17
CA LEU A 44 4.32 11.60 7.77
C LEU A 44 4.08 10.73 6.55
N VAL A 45 4.74 11.01 5.42
CA VAL A 45 4.62 10.27 4.17
C VAL A 45 5.92 9.49 3.92
N LEU A 46 5.81 8.22 3.56
CA LEU A 46 6.95 7.42 3.11
C LEU A 46 7.05 7.46 1.60
N ASP A 47 8.20 7.91 1.06
CA ASP A 47 8.42 7.98 -0.38
C ASP A 47 8.58 6.59 -1.02
N HIS A 48 9.14 5.65 -0.27
CA HIS A 48 9.47 4.31 -0.73
C HIS A 48 8.98 3.25 0.26
N TYR A 49 7.68 2.97 0.24
CA TYR A 49 7.09 1.85 0.97
C TYR A 49 6.69 0.75 -0.01
N TYR A 50 7.28 -0.43 0.16
CA TYR A 50 7.07 -1.56 -0.75
C TYR A 50 6.54 -2.79 -0.01
N CYS A 51 5.66 -3.56 -0.63
CA CYS A 51 5.34 -4.89 -0.10
C CYS A 51 6.55 -5.83 -0.22
N SER A 52 6.74 -6.70 0.76
CA SER A 52 7.79 -7.73 0.73
C SER A 52 7.38 -8.94 -0.12
N SER A 53 6.09 -9.23 -0.16
CA SER A 53 5.50 -10.26 -1.01
C SER A 53 4.34 -9.67 -1.81
N TYR A 54 4.07 -10.23 -2.99
CA TYR A 54 2.86 -9.92 -3.76
C TYR A 54 1.66 -10.81 -3.37
N GLN A 55 1.88 -11.81 -2.53
CA GLN A 55 0.83 -12.72 -2.06
C GLN A 55 0.17 -12.20 -0.78
N GLU A 56 -1.13 -11.86 -0.87
CA GLU A 56 -1.90 -11.32 0.26
C GLU A 56 -1.80 -12.15 1.54
N GLY A 57 -1.81 -13.47 1.42
CA GLY A 57 -1.72 -14.36 2.58
C GLY A 57 -0.36 -14.27 3.29
N GLU A 58 0.72 -13.98 2.56
CA GLU A 58 2.05 -13.77 3.12
C GLU A 58 2.15 -12.40 3.78
N ILE A 59 1.67 -11.34 3.11
CA ILE A 59 1.64 -9.97 3.68
C ILE A 59 0.92 -9.95 5.03
N ARG A 60 -0.23 -10.61 5.15
CA ARG A 60 -0.97 -10.66 6.41
C ARG A 60 -0.21 -11.36 7.54
N LYS A 61 0.59 -12.37 7.22
CA LYS A 61 1.50 -13.00 8.21
C LYS A 61 2.60 -12.05 8.63
N VAL A 62 3.18 -11.30 7.68
CA VAL A 62 4.19 -10.27 7.98
C VAL A 62 3.57 -9.18 8.86
N TRP A 63 2.38 -8.70 8.54
CA TRP A 63 1.68 -7.70 9.36
C TRP A 63 1.44 -8.17 10.79
N LEU A 64 1.10 -9.44 11.01
CA LEU A 64 0.84 -9.97 12.35
C LEU A 64 2.13 -10.28 13.12
N GLY A 65 3.09 -10.88 12.46
CA GLY A 65 4.30 -11.41 13.10
C GLY A 65 5.51 -10.50 13.03
N GLY A 66 5.50 -9.45 12.20
CA GLY A 66 6.63 -8.52 12.02
C GLY A 66 7.93 -9.19 11.57
N ASP A 67 7.85 -10.34 10.91
CA ASP A 67 8.97 -11.04 10.35
C ASP A 67 8.91 -11.05 8.83
N PHE A 68 10.08 -10.95 8.20
CA PHE A 68 10.20 -10.87 6.75
C PHE A 68 9.98 -12.25 6.12
N GLN A 69 8.95 -12.36 5.28
CA GLN A 69 8.68 -13.61 4.55
C GLN A 69 9.56 -13.68 3.31
N THR A 70 10.50 -14.62 3.30
CA THR A 70 11.17 -15.04 2.07
C THR A 70 10.79 -16.50 1.78
N PRO A 71 11.01 -17.01 0.56
CA PRO A 71 10.69 -18.41 0.24
C PRO A 71 11.32 -19.45 1.19
N HIS A 72 12.35 -19.05 1.92
CA HIS A 72 13.13 -19.93 2.81
C HIS A 72 12.98 -19.62 4.30
N HIS A 73 12.32 -18.50 4.67
CA HIS A 73 12.07 -18.13 6.06
C HIS A 73 10.59 -18.29 6.41
N LEU A 74 10.31 -19.19 7.33
CA LEU A 74 9.00 -19.34 7.92
C LEU A 74 8.82 -18.32 9.06
N PRO A 75 7.60 -17.84 9.31
CA PRO A 75 7.32 -16.94 10.41
C PRO A 75 7.71 -17.58 11.74
N THR A 76 8.30 -16.78 12.60
CA THR A 76 8.55 -17.15 14.00
C THR A 76 7.22 -17.28 14.74
N ASN A 77 7.13 -18.19 15.72
CA ASN A 77 5.95 -18.34 16.60
C ASN A 77 5.88 -17.20 17.63
N LEU A 78 6.02 -15.95 17.18
CA LEU A 78 5.89 -14.78 18.06
C LEU A 78 4.42 -14.44 18.28
N PRO A 79 4.03 -13.97 19.48
CA PRO A 79 2.71 -13.41 19.69
C PRO A 79 2.46 -12.26 18.72
N SER A 80 1.31 -12.25 18.05
CA SER A 80 0.97 -11.14 17.18
C SER A 80 0.80 -9.83 17.98
N TRP A 81 1.06 -8.68 17.35
CA TRP A 81 0.76 -7.39 17.97
C TRP A 81 -0.73 -7.29 18.38
N ALA A 82 -1.64 -7.87 17.60
CA ALA A 82 -3.06 -7.88 17.89
C ALA A 82 -3.39 -8.65 19.18
N GLU A 83 -2.74 -9.79 19.41
CA GLU A 83 -2.83 -10.54 20.65
C GLU A 83 -2.24 -9.75 21.82
N THR A 84 -1.09 -9.10 21.61
CA THR A 84 -0.45 -8.24 22.61
C THR A 84 -1.35 -7.07 23.00
N LEU A 85 -1.99 -6.39 22.03
CA LEU A 85 -2.97 -5.34 22.31
C LEU A 85 -4.12 -5.84 23.17
N LYS A 86 -4.70 -6.98 22.80
CA LYS A 86 -5.80 -7.59 23.53
C LYS A 86 -5.41 -7.92 24.97
N ASN A 87 -4.21 -8.49 25.19
CA ASN A 87 -3.69 -8.81 26.52
C ASN A 87 -3.42 -7.54 27.37
N ASN A 88 -3.18 -6.38 26.73
CA ASN A 88 -3.06 -5.08 27.37
C ASN A 88 -4.40 -4.32 27.47
N GLY A 89 -5.53 -4.98 27.27
CA GLY A 89 -6.85 -4.42 27.49
C GLY A 89 -7.36 -3.49 26.39
N TRP A 90 -6.75 -3.52 25.22
CA TRP A 90 -7.25 -2.77 24.05
C TRP A 90 -8.53 -3.42 23.49
N ILE A 91 -9.44 -2.60 23.00
CA ILE A 91 -10.53 -3.07 22.13
C ILE A 91 -10.06 -2.93 20.67
N THR A 92 -10.24 -3.99 19.92
CA THR A 92 -9.83 -4.02 18.50
C THR A 92 -11.02 -4.46 17.64
N ASP A 93 -11.34 -3.66 16.62
CA ASP A 93 -12.39 -3.97 15.64
C ASP A 93 -11.79 -4.10 14.24
N PHE A 94 -12.27 -5.10 13.51
CA PHE A 94 -12.00 -5.30 12.10
C PHE A 94 -13.22 -4.96 11.26
N ILE A 95 -13.04 -4.20 10.18
CA ILE A 95 -14.07 -3.88 9.19
C ILE A 95 -13.55 -4.28 7.80
N GLY A 96 -14.29 -5.11 7.10
CA GLY A 96 -13.88 -5.60 5.77
C GLY A 96 -15.03 -6.21 5.00
N ALA A 97 -14.74 -6.81 3.83
CA ALA A 97 -15.73 -7.41 2.96
C ALA A 97 -16.06 -8.87 3.34
N ASP A 98 -17.33 -9.27 3.19
CA ASP A 98 -17.84 -10.58 3.62
C ASP A 98 -17.36 -11.77 2.78
N LYS A 99 -16.88 -11.54 1.56
CA LYS A 99 -16.41 -12.58 0.63
C LYS A 99 -14.89 -12.68 0.51
N ASP A 100 -14.15 -11.83 1.18
CA ASP A 100 -12.70 -11.90 1.20
C ASP A 100 -12.22 -12.92 2.26
N THR A 101 -11.91 -14.13 1.81
CA THR A 101 -11.50 -15.22 2.70
C THR A 101 -10.23 -14.88 3.51
N LEU A 102 -9.28 -14.14 2.92
CA LEU A 102 -8.05 -13.76 3.60
C LEU A 102 -8.31 -12.72 4.68
N SER A 103 -9.14 -11.72 4.38
CA SER A 103 -9.62 -10.73 5.35
C SER A 103 -10.43 -11.39 6.46
N LEU A 104 -11.27 -12.37 6.15
CA LEU A 104 -12.02 -13.15 7.16
C LEU A 104 -11.11 -13.90 8.13
N ASN A 105 -10.06 -14.56 7.62
CA ASN A 105 -9.08 -15.25 8.44
C ASN A 105 -8.29 -14.26 9.32
N PHE A 106 -7.86 -13.14 8.74
CA PHE A 106 -7.15 -12.09 9.45
C PHE A 106 -8.01 -11.47 10.56
N SER A 107 -9.32 -11.27 10.31
CA SER A 107 -10.26 -10.70 11.28
C SER A 107 -10.40 -11.47 12.58
N SER A 108 -10.01 -12.75 12.60
CA SER A 108 -10.05 -13.58 13.83
C SER A 108 -9.11 -13.08 14.93
N ASN A 109 -8.12 -12.26 14.59
CA ASN A 109 -7.20 -11.67 15.55
C ASN A 109 -7.79 -10.47 16.33
N PHE A 110 -8.97 -9.99 15.94
CA PHE A 110 -9.60 -8.80 16.52
C PHE A 110 -10.70 -9.20 17.52
N THR A 111 -11.06 -8.27 18.43
CA THR A 111 -12.09 -8.49 19.46
C THR A 111 -13.49 -8.46 18.84
N GLY A 112 -13.71 -7.52 17.93
CA GLY A 112 -14.94 -7.34 17.17
C GLY A 112 -14.70 -7.37 15.67
N LYS A 113 -15.76 -7.67 14.90
CA LYS A 113 -15.70 -7.61 13.45
C LYS A 113 -17.01 -7.16 12.84
N THR A 114 -16.92 -6.34 11.79
CA THR A 114 -18.02 -5.93 10.94
C THR A 114 -17.69 -6.30 9.50
N LEU A 115 -18.56 -7.10 8.88
CA LEU A 115 -18.37 -7.55 7.50
C LEU A 115 -19.43 -6.91 6.62
N LEU A 116 -19.00 -6.15 5.64
CA LEU A 116 -19.85 -5.49 4.67
C LEU A 116 -20.07 -6.38 3.45
N ARG A 117 -21.25 -6.28 2.83
CA ARG A 117 -21.58 -7.07 1.64
C ARG A 117 -20.75 -6.58 0.45
N SER A 118 -19.92 -7.44 -0.10
CA SER A 118 -18.96 -7.12 -1.16
C SER A 118 -19.57 -6.50 -2.43
N TYR A 119 -20.83 -6.82 -2.75
CA TYR A 119 -21.48 -6.35 -3.98
C TYR A 119 -22.38 -5.12 -3.82
N SER A 120 -22.56 -4.61 -2.62
CA SER A 120 -23.48 -3.49 -2.35
C SER A 120 -22.89 -2.42 -1.44
N SER A 121 -21.62 -2.56 -1.06
CA SER A 121 -20.96 -1.62 -0.16
C SER A 121 -20.17 -0.60 -0.97
N THR A 122 -20.54 0.65 -0.84
CA THR A 122 -19.78 1.80 -1.37
C THR A 122 -18.63 2.13 -0.41
N PRO A 123 -17.62 2.90 -0.82
CA PRO A 123 -16.59 3.40 0.10
C PRO A 123 -17.18 4.03 1.37
N LEU A 124 -18.20 4.85 1.28
CA LEU A 124 -18.86 5.48 2.44
C LEU A 124 -19.49 4.46 3.42
N SER A 125 -19.82 3.25 2.98
CA SER A 125 -20.30 2.19 3.89
C SER A 125 -19.24 1.79 4.92
N TYR A 126 -17.95 1.89 4.56
CA TYR A 126 -16.83 1.62 5.48
C TYR A 126 -16.68 2.74 6.52
N HIS A 127 -16.90 3.99 6.15
CA HIS A 127 -16.99 5.10 7.10
C HIS A 127 -18.13 4.89 8.08
N GLN A 128 -19.33 4.53 7.61
CA GLN A 128 -20.47 4.25 8.47
C GLN A 128 -20.18 3.10 9.45
N ALA A 129 -19.59 2.01 8.96
CA ALA A 129 -19.19 0.88 9.80
C ALA A 129 -18.15 1.28 10.87
N MET A 130 -17.22 2.18 10.51
CA MET A 130 -16.22 2.71 11.45
C MET A 130 -16.90 3.45 12.61
N ILE A 131 -17.80 4.40 12.34
CA ILE A 131 -18.46 5.17 13.39
C ILE A 131 -19.41 4.33 14.24
N GLU A 132 -19.90 3.21 13.72
CA GLU A 132 -20.74 2.27 14.42
C GLU A 132 -19.96 1.24 15.26
N SER A 133 -18.66 1.08 15.03
CA SER A 133 -17.83 0.09 15.73
C SER A 133 -17.72 0.37 17.23
N ALA A 134 -17.49 -0.70 18.00
CA ALA A 134 -17.32 -0.59 19.45
C ALA A 134 -16.07 0.22 19.82
N SER A 135 -14.98 -0.01 19.07
CA SER A 135 -13.69 0.70 19.24
C SER A 135 -13.82 2.21 19.02
N PHE A 136 -14.62 2.61 18.01
CA PHE A 136 -14.85 4.04 17.76
C PHE A 136 -15.77 4.66 18.82
N LYS A 137 -16.81 3.95 19.28
CA LYS A 137 -17.80 4.49 20.24
C LYS A 137 -17.24 4.70 21.65
N LYS A 138 -16.30 3.86 22.08
CA LYS A 138 -15.71 3.97 23.43
C LYS A 138 -14.62 5.03 23.48
N GLN A 139 -14.82 6.02 24.35
CA GLN A 139 -13.86 7.14 24.53
C GLN A 139 -12.84 6.88 25.64
N ASP A 140 -13.22 6.11 26.66
CA ASP A 140 -12.49 5.90 27.91
C ASP A 140 -11.55 4.70 27.89
N GLN A 141 -11.30 4.10 26.73
CA GLN A 141 -10.49 2.89 26.60
C GLN A 141 -9.62 2.95 25.34
N ASN A 142 -8.40 2.44 25.44
CA ASN A 142 -7.52 2.25 24.28
C ASN A 142 -8.19 1.39 23.22
N SER A 143 -8.14 1.84 21.97
CA SER A 143 -8.81 1.11 20.89
C SER A 143 -8.11 1.23 19.55
N LEU A 144 -8.28 0.16 18.72
CA LEU A 144 -7.77 0.10 17.36
C LEU A 144 -8.90 -0.34 16.43
N VAL A 145 -9.06 0.37 15.31
CA VAL A 145 -9.94 -0.02 14.20
C VAL A 145 -9.10 -0.32 12.97
N TRP A 146 -9.21 -1.53 12.45
CA TRP A 146 -8.58 -1.95 11.21
C TRP A 146 -9.65 -2.05 10.11
N ILE A 147 -9.46 -1.34 9.01
CA ILE A 147 -10.45 -1.22 7.94
C ILE A 147 -9.79 -1.64 6.63
N GLU A 148 -10.32 -2.65 5.95
CA GLU A 148 -9.90 -3.08 4.62
C GLU A 148 -10.94 -2.69 3.57
N VAL A 149 -10.57 -1.79 2.66
CA VAL A 149 -11.46 -1.21 1.64
C VAL A 149 -11.07 -1.76 0.26
N PRO A 150 -11.89 -2.62 -0.38
CA PRO A 150 -11.58 -3.21 -1.67
C PRO A 150 -11.99 -2.36 -2.88
N SER A 151 -12.51 -1.16 -2.68
CA SER A 151 -13.18 -0.35 -3.71
C SER A 151 -12.29 0.10 -4.86
N LEU A 152 -10.95 -0.04 -4.73
CA LEU A 152 -10.00 0.24 -5.82
C LEU A 152 -9.74 -0.97 -6.72
N LEU A 153 -10.27 -2.15 -6.36
CA LEU A 153 -10.29 -3.31 -7.22
C LEU A 153 -11.59 -3.34 -8.04
N PRO A 154 -11.57 -3.80 -9.31
CA PRO A 154 -12.79 -3.97 -10.08
C PRO A 154 -13.79 -4.92 -9.39
N PRO A 155 -15.10 -4.72 -9.56
CA PRO A 155 -15.76 -3.67 -10.35
C PRO A 155 -15.73 -2.30 -9.64
N TRP A 156 -15.46 -1.23 -10.42
CA TRP A 156 -15.43 0.15 -9.92
C TRP A 156 -16.82 0.79 -9.93
N ASP A 157 -17.64 0.43 -8.99
CA ASP A 157 -18.98 1.01 -8.82
C ASP A 157 -18.96 2.21 -7.85
N ALA A 158 -18.36 3.29 -8.31
CA ALA A 158 -18.27 4.53 -7.52
C ALA A 158 -19.56 5.36 -7.52
N GLY A 159 -20.52 5.02 -8.37
CA GLY A 159 -21.74 5.78 -8.57
C GLY A 159 -21.57 6.98 -9.51
N LYS A 160 -22.71 7.52 -9.97
CA LYS A 160 -22.74 8.60 -10.96
C LYS A 160 -22.12 9.90 -10.48
N ASP A 161 -22.21 10.18 -9.20
CA ASP A 161 -21.71 11.44 -8.60
C ASP A 161 -20.20 11.56 -8.69
N PHE A 162 -19.47 10.43 -8.73
CA PHE A 162 -18.02 10.40 -8.89
C PHE A 162 -17.60 10.16 -10.34
N LEU A 163 -18.38 9.36 -11.08
CA LEU A 163 -18.07 9.03 -12.46
C LEU A 163 -18.29 10.21 -13.41
N GLY A 164 -19.38 10.99 -13.23
CA GLY A 164 -19.72 12.12 -14.09
C GLY A 164 -18.60 13.16 -14.21
N PRO A 165 -18.11 13.74 -13.11
CA PRO A 165 -17.02 14.71 -13.13
C PRO A 165 -15.74 14.18 -13.78
N VAL A 166 -15.36 12.91 -13.53
CA VAL A 166 -14.19 12.29 -14.15
C VAL A 166 -14.37 12.12 -15.66
N GLN A 167 -15.58 11.76 -16.10
CA GLN A 167 -15.88 11.67 -17.53
C GLN A 167 -15.82 13.02 -18.23
N GLU A 168 -16.35 14.07 -17.63
CA GLU A 168 -16.29 15.45 -18.16
C GLU A 168 -14.83 15.89 -18.32
N GLU A 169 -13.98 15.68 -17.32
CA GLU A 169 -12.55 16.04 -17.38
C GLU A 169 -11.81 15.26 -18.48
N LEU A 170 -12.03 13.96 -18.58
CA LEU A 170 -11.41 13.13 -19.62
C LEU A 170 -11.96 13.44 -21.01
N GLN A 171 -13.23 13.80 -21.13
CA GLN A 171 -13.81 14.24 -22.37
C GLN A 171 -13.18 15.55 -22.86
N ASP A 172 -12.97 16.52 -21.96
CA ASP A 172 -12.29 17.76 -22.27
C ASP A 172 -10.85 17.50 -22.75
N TYR A 173 -10.13 16.60 -22.06
CA TYR A 173 -8.79 16.18 -22.50
C TYR A 173 -8.82 15.52 -23.88
N PHE A 174 -9.79 14.63 -24.12
CA PHE A 174 -9.96 13.92 -25.40
C PHE A 174 -10.25 14.87 -26.56
N LEU A 175 -11.12 15.86 -26.34
CA LEU A 175 -11.52 16.83 -27.37
C LEU A 175 -10.43 17.87 -27.69
N ASN A 176 -9.51 18.14 -26.75
CA ASN A 176 -8.44 19.13 -26.92
C ASN A 176 -7.11 18.54 -27.42
N ARG A 177 -7.05 17.26 -27.79
CA ARG A 177 -5.86 16.66 -28.39
C ARG A 177 -5.71 17.10 -29.87
N ASP A 178 -4.46 17.15 -30.35
CA ASP A 178 -4.12 17.69 -31.69
C ASP A 178 -4.71 16.90 -32.88
N GLU A 179 -5.20 15.68 -32.65
CA GLU A 179 -5.74 14.78 -33.68
C GLU A 179 -7.22 14.40 -33.39
N VAL A 180 -8.11 15.37 -33.24
CA VAL A 180 -9.54 15.08 -33.10
C VAL A 180 -10.14 14.78 -34.46
N VAL A 181 -10.72 13.61 -34.63
CA VAL A 181 -11.53 13.26 -35.78
C VAL A 181 -12.93 13.80 -35.55
N GLU A 182 -13.49 14.55 -36.53
CA GLU A 182 -14.88 15.03 -36.47
C GLU A 182 -15.82 13.83 -36.23
N ASP A 183 -16.79 13.99 -35.32
CA ASP A 183 -17.76 12.95 -34.89
C ASP A 183 -17.22 11.81 -33.99
N GLU A 184 -16.05 11.95 -33.37
CA GLU A 184 -15.53 10.99 -32.44
C GLU A 184 -16.18 11.12 -31.04
N GLU A 185 -16.93 10.10 -30.61
CA GLU A 185 -17.53 10.10 -29.27
C GLU A 185 -16.54 9.62 -28.21
N PHE A 186 -16.62 10.23 -27.02
CA PHE A 186 -15.87 9.76 -25.85
C PHE A 186 -16.34 8.34 -25.44
N PRO A 187 -15.44 7.40 -25.18
CA PRO A 187 -15.80 6.03 -24.88
C PRO A 187 -16.57 5.88 -23.57
N ALA A 188 -17.53 4.98 -23.53
CA ALA A 188 -18.23 4.63 -22.29
C ALA A 188 -17.24 4.02 -21.27
N PRO A 189 -17.31 4.37 -19.98
CA PRO A 189 -16.41 3.85 -18.96
C PRO A 189 -16.48 2.34 -18.83
N ILE A 190 -15.31 1.71 -18.70
CA ILE A 190 -15.20 0.29 -18.39
C ILE A 190 -15.07 0.14 -16.88
N LEU A 191 -16.16 -0.31 -16.21
CA LEU A 191 -16.20 -0.42 -14.75
C LEU A 191 -15.80 -1.82 -14.25
N ASN A 192 -15.92 -2.84 -15.09
CA ASN A 192 -15.63 -4.22 -14.71
C ASN A 192 -14.79 -4.92 -15.78
N PRO A 193 -13.52 -4.56 -15.94
CA PRO A 193 -12.62 -5.28 -16.82
C PRO A 193 -12.41 -6.70 -16.27
N GLY A 194 -12.42 -7.70 -17.17
CA GLY A 194 -12.02 -9.06 -16.81
C GLY A 194 -10.55 -9.11 -16.39
N GLU A 195 -10.16 -10.13 -15.63
CA GLU A 195 -8.78 -10.28 -15.13
C GLU A 195 -7.70 -10.33 -16.23
N ASP A 196 -8.07 -10.76 -17.44
CA ASP A 196 -7.18 -10.85 -18.59
C ASP A 196 -7.45 -9.74 -19.63
N PHE A 197 -8.20 -8.70 -19.24
CA PHE A 197 -8.52 -7.58 -20.13
C PHE A 197 -7.23 -6.81 -20.46
N LYS A 198 -7.01 -6.59 -21.76
CA LYS A 198 -5.93 -5.76 -22.28
C LYS A 198 -6.53 -4.72 -23.20
N PRO A 199 -6.36 -3.42 -22.88
CA PRO A 199 -6.81 -2.37 -23.77
C PRO A 199 -6.14 -2.50 -25.15
N SER A 200 -6.94 -2.38 -26.21
CA SER A 200 -6.48 -2.53 -27.59
C SER A 200 -6.05 -1.20 -28.21
N ASP A 201 -6.57 -0.09 -27.68
CA ASP A 201 -6.34 1.26 -28.17
C ASP A 201 -6.47 2.32 -27.03
N ASP A 202 -6.19 3.56 -27.36
CA ASP A 202 -6.23 4.69 -26.43
C ASP A 202 -7.63 4.96 -25.87
N LYS A 203 -8.70 4.64 -26.61
CA LYS A 203 -10.08 4.82 -26.15
C LYS A 203 -10.42 3.85 -25.03
N GLU A 204 -10.02 2.58 -25.17
CA GLU A 204 -10.21 1.61 -24.11
C GLU A 204 -9.38 1.95 -22.86
N TYR A 205 -8.17 2.51 -23.05
CA TYR A 205 -7.39 3.05 -21.95
C TYR A 205 -8.12 4.17 -21.21
N LEU A 206 -8.69 5.14 -21.94
CA LEU A 206 -9.46 6.23 -21.34
C LEU A 206 -10.72 5.73 -20.64
N ALA A 207 -11.41 4.75 -21.23
CA ALA A 207 -12.58 4.12 -20.63
C ALA A 207 -12.26 3.41 -19.30
N LEU A 208 -11.14 2.71 -19.23
CA LEU A 208 -10.63 2.11 -17.99
C LEU A 208 -10.20 3.17 -16.97
N ALA A 209 -9.48 4.19 -17.43
CA ALA A 209 -9.02 5.29 -16.59
C ALA A 209 -10.20 6.01 -15.92
N ALA A 210 -11.31 6.22 -16.64
CA ALA A 210 -12.53 6.82 -16.10
C ALA A 210 -13.11 5.98 -14.96
N GLY A 211 -13.21 4.66 -15.13
CA GLY A 211 -13.69 3.76 -14.09
C GLY A 211 -12.79 3.78 -12.85
N CYS A 212 -11.50 3.61 -13.04
CA CYS A 212 -10.52 3.60 -11.95
C CYS A 212 -10.48 4.94 -11.20
N ALA A 213 -10.40 6.07 -11.90
CA ALA A 213 -10.34 7.39 -11.27
C ALA A 213 -11.62 7.74 -10.50
N SER A 214 -12.79 7.30 -10.96
CA SER A 214 -14.04 7.48 -10.22
C SER A 214 -14.02 6.71 -8.88
N ALA A 215 -13.43 5.51 -8.85
CA ALA A 215 -13.25 4.75 -7.61
C ALA A 215 -12.29 5.47 -6.64
N TRP A 216 -11.21 6.06 -7.15
CA TRP A 216 -10.31 6.88 -6.34
C TRP A 216 -11.00 8.13 -5.79
N ALA A 217 -11.84 8.83 -6.57
CA ALA A 217 -12.60 9.97 -6.09
C ALA A 217 -13.57 9.58 -4.97
N ALA A 218 -14.26 8.46 -5.08
CA ALA A 218 -15.15 7.96 -4.03
C ALA A 218 -14.38 7.53 -2.77
N VAL A 219 -13.18 6.97 -2.92
CA VAL A 219 -12.30 6.65 -1.79
C VAL A 219 -11.76 7.91 -1.13
N ASP A 220 -11.44 8.95 -1.88
CA ASP A 220 -11.03 10.25 -1.34
C ASP A 220 -12.11 10.87 -0.45
N ASP A 221 -13.37 10.87 -0.91
CA ASP A 221 -14.51 11.34 -0.12
C ASP A 221 -14.70 10.55 1.17
N MET A 222 -14.58 9.23 1.11
CA MET A 222 -14.60 8.35 2.28
C MET A 222 -13.48 8.70 3.28
N LEU A 223 -12.24 8.88 2.80
CA LEU A 223 -11.09 9.21 3.66
C LEU A 223 -11.31 10.57 4.36
N GLY A 224 -11.79 11.56 3.63
CA GLY A 224 -12.16 12.85 4.20
C GLY A 224 -13.22 12.72 5.30
N ALA A 225 -14.29 11.98 5.04
CA ALA A 225 -15.35 11.73 6.02
C ALA A 225 -14.85 10.97 7.26
N MET A 226 -13.99 9.95 7.08
CA MET A 226 -13.39 9.19 8.18
C MET A 226 -12.54 10.09 9.08
N VAL A 227 -11.59 10.83 8.49
CA VAL A 227 -10.70 11.70 9.26
C VAL A 227 -11.46 12.82 9.95
N ALA A 228 -12.44 13.43 9.29
CA ALA A 228 -13.32 14.45 9.89
C ALA A 228 -14.09 13.90 11.11
N SER A 229 -14.67 12.70 10.99
CA SER A 229 -15.40 12.06 12.10
C SER A 229 -14.48 11.72 13.28
N ILE A 230 -13.25 11.29 12.99
CA ILE A 230 -12.25 11.01 14.03
C ILE A 230 -11.86 12.30 14.74
N GLN A 231 -11.59 13.37 14.00
CA GLN A 231 -11.24 14.69 14.54
C GLN A 231 -12.41 15.30 15.35
N GLU A 232 -13.63 15.22 14.84
CA GLU A 232 -14.82 15.71 15.56
C GLU A 232 -14.98 15.00 16.90
N LYS A 233 -14.78 13.69 16.93
CA LYS A 233 -14.99 12.88 18.13
C LYS A 233 -13.90 13.00 19.17
N TYR A 234 -12.65 12.96 18.74
CA TYR A 234 -11.50 12.91 19.64
C TYR A 234 -10.77 14.25 19.76
N GLY A 235 -11.12 15.22 18.91
CA GLY A 235 -10.50 16.55 18.92
C GLY A 235 -9.04 16.45 18.55
N GLU A 236 -8.21 17.07 19.40
CA GLU A 236 -6.75 17.05 19.25
C GLU A 236 -6.10 16.04 20.22
N GLU A 237 -6.85 15.04 20.70
CA GLU A 237 -6.33 13.99 21.57
C GLU A 237 -5.39 13.04 20.84
N ASP A 238 -4.78 12.10 21.57
CA ASP A 238 -3.80 11.17 21.03
C ASP A 238 -4.48 10.08 20.17
N PHE A 239 -4.64 10.38 18.90
CA PHE A 239 -5.01 9.38 17.90
C PHE A 239 -4.03 9.33 16.72
N SER A 240 -4.02 8.21 16.04
CA SER A 240 -3.22 8.00 14.84
C SER A 240 -4.07 7.36 13.75
N VAL A 241 -3.94 7.83 12.51
CA VAL A 241 -4.52 7.20 11.33
C VAL A 241 -3.38 6.78 10.41
N ILE A 242 -3.30 5.49 10.10
CA ILE A 242 -2.40 4.95 9.07
C ILE A 242 -3.24 4.68 7.83
N ILE A 243 -2.80 5.19 6.67
CA ILE A 243 -3.37 4.88 5.37
C ILE A 243 -2.31 4.13 4.57
N THR A 244 -2.63 2.92 4.14
CA THR A 244 -1.71 2.05 3.40
C THR A 244 -2.46 1.12 2.44
N SER A 245 -1.73 0.21 1.80
CA SER A 245 -2.28 -0.85 0.95
C SER A 245 -1.65 -2.21 1.30
N ASP A 246 -2.30 -3.28 0.92
CA ASP A 246 -1.75 -4.63 0.98
C ASP A 246 -0.83 -4.90 -0.23
N ARG A 247 -1.28 -4.55 -1.43
CA ARG A 247 -0.54 -4.66 -2.70
C ARG A 247 -1.10 -3.65 -3.69
N GLY A 248 -0.34 -3.33 -4.72
CA GLY A 248 -0.81 -2.51 -5.82
C GLY A 248 -1.55 -3.31 -6.89
N SER A 249 -2.15 -2.59 -7.81
CA SER A 249 -2.74 -3.12 -9.04
C SER A 249 -2.26 -2.30 -10.24
N ALA A 250 -2.02 -2.98 -11.36
CA ALA A 250 -1.61 -2.31 -12.58
C ALA A 250 -2.75 -1.51 -13.18
N THR A 251 -2.41 -0.33 -13.68
CA THR A 251 -3.35 0.64 -14.26
C THR A 251 -2.91 1.11 -15.63
N SER A 252 -2.26 0.23 -16.38
CA SER A 252 -1.88 0.37 -17.78
C SER A 252 -0.44 0.80 -18.11
N GLN A 253 0.38 1.19 -17.17
CA GLN A 253 1.73 1.72 -17.43
C GLN A 253 2.62 0.78 -18.26
N HIS A 254 2.43 -0.54 -18.13
CA HIS A 254 3.13 -1.57 -18.89
C HIS A 254 2.21 -2.36 -19.85
N GLY A 255 1.09 -1.77 -20.27
CA GLY A 255 0.07 -2.47 -21.06
C GLY A 255 -0.64 -3.59 -20.29
N ILE A 256 -0.52 -3.61 -18.96
CA ILE A 256 -1.12 -4.59 -18.06
C ILE A 256 -2.17 -3.87 -17.23
N PHE A 257 -3.28 -4.57 -16.95
CA PHE A 257 -4.35 -4.06 -16.11
C PHE A 257 -4.73 -5.11 -15.06
N GLY A 258 -5.01 -4.64 -13.81
CA GLY A 258 -5.48 -5.51 -12.73
C GLY A 258 -4.37 -6.05 -11.81
N THR A 259 -4.59 -7.22 -11.23
CA THR A 259 -3.79 -7.77 -10.11
C THR A 259 -2.92 -8.98 -10.47
N LYS A 260 -2.73 -9.27 -11.77
CA LYS A 260 -1.89 -10.39 -12.22
C LYS A 260 -0.59 -9.86 -12.83
N PRO A 261 0.51 -9.74 -12.08
CA PRO A 261 1.76 -9.23 -12.60
C PRO A 261 2.44 -10.25 -13.52
N GLU A 262 2.88 -9.80 -14.68
CA GLU A 262 3.90 -10.54 -15.43
C GLU A 262 5.28 -10.31 -14.82
N TRP A 263 5.55 -9.08 -14.39
CA TRP A 263 6.71 -8.63 -13.66
C TRP A 263 6.26 -7.77 -12.47
N LEU A 264 7.02 -7.78 -11.37
CA LEU A 264 6.68 -7.03 -10.16
C LEU A 264 7.09 -5.54 -10.25
N TYR A 265 6.57 -4.85 -11.28
CA TYR A 265 6.78 -3.42 -11.45
C TYR A 265 6.29 -2.59 -10.25
N SER A 266 6.72 -1.35 -10.17
CA SER A 266 6.35 -0.43 -9.07
C SER A 266 4.84 -0.31 -8.86
N GLU A 267 4.04 -0.36 -9.92
CA GLU A 267 2.56 -0.33 -9.82
C GLU A 267 1.96 -1.49 -9.02
N PHE A 268 2.68 -2.61 -8.87
CA PHE A 268 2.27 -3.75 -8.03
C PHE A 268 2.84 -3.70 -6.62
N ALA A 269 4.01 -3.12 -6.44
CA ALA A 269 4.80 -3.25 -5.23
C ALA A 269 4.99 -1.94 -4.43
N HIS A 270 4.96 -0.78 -5.10
CA HIS A 270 5.11 0.52 -4.45
C HIS A 270 3.77 1.02 -3.91
N LEU A 271 3.63 1.00 -2.60
CA LEU A 271 2.38 1.22 -1.89
C LEU A 271 2.37 2.57 -1.17
N PRO A 272 1.20 3.22 -1.03
CA PRO A 272 1.09 4.38 -0.17
C PRO A 272 1.29 4.00 1.30
N PHE A 273 1.96 4.88 2.04
CA PHE A 273 2.03 4.80 3.48
C PHE A 273 2.09 6.19 4.10
N LEU A 274 1.02 6.54 4.80
CA LEU A 274 0.86 7.82 5.47
C LEU A 274 0.52 7.58 6.95
N ILE A 275 1.11 8.36 7.85
CA ILE A 275 0.75 8.39 9.28
C ILE A 275 0.27 9.80 9.62
N TYR A 276 -1.02 9.95 9.83
CA TYR A 276 -1.64 11.17 10.30
C TYR A 276 -1.78 11.13 11.82
N GLN A 277 -1.20 12.12 12.49
CA GLN A 277 -1.31 12.30 13.93
C GLN A 277 -1.47 13.79 14.21
N PRO A 278 -2.57 14.22 14.84
CA PRO A 278 -2.70 15.63 15.23
C PRO A 278 -1.57 16.01 16.21
N LYS A 279 -1.06 17.22 16.07
CA LYS A 279 0.05 17.75 16.90
C LYS A 279 1.39 16.99 16.77
N SER A 280 1.50 16.03 15.86
CA SER A 280 2.78 15.35 15.64
C SER A 280 3.80 16.30 15.02
N ARG A 281 5.04 16.23 15.51
CA ARG A 281 6.18 16.92 14.87
C ARG A 281 6.54 16.32 13.50
N ASN A 282 5.98 15.16 13.18
CA ASN A 282 6.21 14.46 11.91
C ASN A 282 5.19 14.87 10.83
N GLY A 283 4.16 15.66 11.16
CA GLY A 283 3.19 16.16 10.19
C GLY A 283 3.86 17.00 9.10
N GLY A 284 3.53 16.72 7.84
CA GLY A 284 4.11 17.37 6.67
C GLY A 284 5.54 16.92 6.33
N GLN A 285 6.06 15.90 6.99
CA GLN A 285 7.39 15.35 6.69
C GLN A 285 7.32 14.15 5.75
N ARG A 286 8.42 13.94 5.03
CA ARG A 286 8.63 12.77 4.18
C ARG A 286 9.84 11.96 4.65
N ARG A 287 9.82 10.64 4.38
CA ARG A 287 10.97 9.75 4.60
C ARG A 287 11.36 9.12 3.27
N MET A 288 12.61 9.30 2.89
CA MET A 288 13.16 8.86 1.59
C MET A 288 13.79 7.46 1.64
N GLY A 289 14.00 6.88 2.81
CA GLY A 289 14.51 5.52 2.94
C GLY A 289 13.47 4.47 2.53
N TYR A 290 13.93 3.24 2.28
CA TYR A 290 13.04 2.13 1.97
C TYR A 290 12.44 1.54 3.24
N PHE A 291 11.10 1.41 3.22
CA PHE A 291 10.30 0.75 4.24
C PHE A 291 9.48 -0.36 3.60
N GLN A 292 9.10 -1.34 4.38
CA GLN A 292 8.31 -2.47 3.91
C GLN A 292 7.25 -2.87 4.96
N ASP A 293 6.37 -3.76 4.57
CA ASP A 293 5.29 -4.28 5.42
C ASP A 293 5.75 -4.88 6.75
N VAL A 294 6.99 -5.39 6.82
CA VAL A 294 7.62 -5.85 8.07
C VAL A 294 7.76 -4.75 9.12
N ASP A 295 7.76 -3.47 8.71
CA ASP A 295 7.89 -2.32 9.60
C ASP A 295 6.55 -1.87 10.22
N LEU A 296 5.43 -2.41 9.72
CA LEU A 296 4.10 -2.03 10.21
C LEU A 296 3.89 -2.47 11.66
N ALA A 297 4.19 -3.72 12.00
CA ALA A 297 3.97 -4.24 13.36
C ALA A 297 4.76 -3.47 14.43
N PRO A 298 6.08 -3.22 14.30
CA PRO A 298 6.80 -2.40 15.27
C PRO A 298 6.34 -0.93 15.28
N THR A 299 5.86 -0.39 14.16
CA THR A 299 5.27 0.96 14.10
C THR A 299 3.96 1.03 14.88
N LEU A 300 3.07 0.04 14.72
CA LEU A 300 1.85 -0.06 15.50
C LEU A 300 2.14 -0.22 17.00
N ALA A 301 3.13 -1.01 17.35
CA ALA A 301 3.54 -1.17 18.74
C ALA A 301 3.97 0.15 19.38
N ASP A 302 4.78 0.95 18.68
CA ASP A 302 5.18 2.28 19.14
C ASP A 302 3.99 3.23 19.25
N ILE A 303 3.13 3.28 18.24
CA ILE A 303 1.92 4.12 18.25
C ILE A 303 0.99 3.73 19.40
N CYS A 304 0.86 2.43 19.67
CA CYS A 304 -0.01 1.93 20.73
C CYS A 304 0.65 1.89 22.12
N GLY A 305 1.93 2.25 22.22
CA GLY A 305 2.67 2.22 23.48
C GLY A 305 2.80 0.81 24.09
N ILE A 306 2.88 -0.22 23.24
CA ILE A 306 3.09 -1.62 23.67
C ILE A 306 4.49 -2.09 23.31
N SER A 307 5.02 -3.02 24.11
CA SER A 307 6.29 -3.69 23.80
C SER A 307 6.04 -4.99 23.07
N ILE A 308 6.77 -5.18 21.98
CA ILE A 308 6.82 -6.45 21.23
C ILE A 308 8.28 -6.86 21.04
N GLU A 309 8.56 -8.14 21.19
CA GLU A 309 9.92 -8.67 21.06
C GLU A 309 10.04 -9.62 19.86
N GLY A 310 11.24 -9.68 19.28
CA GLY A 310 11.56 -10.62 18.20
C GLY A 310 11.17 -10.18 16.79
N TYR A 311 10.49 -9.05 16.64
CA TYR A 311 10.16 -8.49 15.32
C TYR A 311 11.43 -8.01 14.59
N LYS A 312 11.50 -8.24 13.30
CA LYS A 312 12.67 -7.92 12.46
C LYS A 312 12.59 -6.55 11.79
N GLY A 313 11.37 -6.03 11.66
CA GLY A 313 11.15 -4.67 11.16
C GLY A 313 11.59 -3.60 12.16
N LYS A 314 11.58 -2.36 11.72
CA LYS A 314 11.89 -1.18 12.54
C LYS A 314 10.70 -0.24 12.54
N SER A 315 10.41 0.33 13.72
CA SER A 315 9.36 1.35 13.80
C SER A 315 9.71 2.58 12.97
N ILE A 316 8.79 2.98 12.12
CA ILE A 316 8.87 4.21 11.32
C ILE A 316 8.91 5.44 12.22
N MET A 317 8.27 5.37 13.40
CA MET A 317 8.21 6.47 14.38
C MET A 317 9.57 6.79 15.02
N GLN A 318 10.49 5.84 15.06
CA GLN A 318 11.82 5.98 15.63
C GLN A 318 12.85 6.59 14.67
N THR A 319 12.50 6.76 13.40
CA THR A 319 13.39 7.37 12.43
C THR A 319 13.47 8.88 12.63
N LYS A 320 14.64 9.39 13.04
CA LYS A 320 14.79 10.78 13.47
C LYS A 320 14.99 11.78 12.33
N TYR A 321 15.48 11.35 11.17
CA TYR A 321 15.87 12.23 10.06
C TYR A 321 15.35 11.74 8.72
N VAL A 322 15.06 12.69 7.83
CA VAL A 322 14.54 12.43 6.47
C VAL A 322 15.48 11.52 5.68
N GLU A 323 16.79 11.70 5.82
CA GLU A 323 17.81 11.00 5.04
C GLU A 323 18.30 9.69 5.66
N GLU A 324 18.09 9.49 6.99
CA GLU A 324 18.63 8.35 7.74
C GLU A 324 17.58 7.27 8.05
N GLY A 325 16.30 7.53 7.69
CA GLY A 325 15.22 6.61 8.00
C GLY A 325 15.07 5.54 6.90
N GLY A 326 14.93 4.29 7.33
CA GLY A 326 14.69 3.16 6.44
C GLY A 326 15.94 2.41 6.00
N ARG A 327 15.75 1.44 5.12
CA ARG A 327 16.81 0.63 4.50
C ARG A 327 17.35 1.32 3.25
N LYS A 328 18.46 0.81 2.72
CA LYS A 328 19.03 1.22 1.43
C LYS A 328 18.43 0.47 0.25
N PHE A 329 17.55 -0.50 0.52
CA PHE A 329 16.89 -1.33 -0.48
C PHE A 329 15.50 -1.76 -0.04
N ALA A 330 14.66 -2.14 -1.02
CA ALA A 330 13.45 -2.93 -0.82
C ALA A 330 13.53 -4.22 -1.64
N TYR A 331 12.97 -5.30 -1.10
CA TYR A 331 12.88 -6.58 -1.78
C TYR A 331 11.42 -7.03 -1.83
N THR A 332 10.94 -7.31 -3.04
CA THR A 332 9.60 -7.86 -3.25
C THR A 332 9.71 -9.19 -3.99
N HIS A 333 8.95 -10.17 -3.56
CA HIS A 333 8.87 -11.46 -4.26
C HIS A 333 7.41 -11.88 -4.50
N ASP A 334 7.24 -12.81 -5.42
CA ASP A 334 5.99 -13.52 -5.64
C ASP A 334 6.26 -15.02 -5.58
N SER A 335 5.76 -15.69 -4.54
CA SER A 335 5.98 -17.12 -4.33
C SER A 335 5.27 -18.00 -5.36
N GLN A 336 4.26 -17.51 -6.05
CA GLN A 336 3.55 -18.26 -7.10
C GLN A 336 4.33 -18.30 -8.41
N THR A 337 4.90 -17.17 -8.83
CA THR A 337 5.65 -17.07 -10.09
C THR A 337 7.17 -17.27 -9.90
N GLY A 338 7.65 -17.15 -8.67
CA GLY A 338 9.08 -17.11 -8.35
C GLY A 338 9.76 -15.80 -8.74
N SER A 339 8.99 -14.79 -9.16
CA SER A 339 9.52 -13.48 -9.53
C SER A 339 10.02 -12.73 -8.30
N LYS A 340 11.14 -12.00 -8.46
CA LYS A 340 11.82 -11.26 -7.40
C LYS A 340 12.29 -9.93 -7.92
N VAL A 341 12.25 -8.90 -7.07
CA VAL A 341 12.78 -7.59 -7.39
C VAL A 341 13.51 -7.02 -6.19
N MET A 342 14.72 -6.52 -6.41
CA MET A 342 15.41 -5.68 -5.45
C MET A 342 15.54 -4.27 -6.01
N ARG A 343 15.05 -3.28 -5.26
CA ARG A 343 15.14 -1.85 -5.58
C ARG A 343 16.09 -1.17 -4.62
N THR A 344 16.94 -0.32 -5.17
CA THR A 344 17.84 0.58 -4.46
C THR A 344 17.56 2.01 -4.90
N HIS A 345 18.17 3.01 -4.29
CA HIS A 345 17.98 4.41 -4.71
C HIS A 345 18.41 4.70 -6.15
N SER A 346 19.25 3.85 -6.74
CA SER A 346 19.77 4.05 -8.08
C SER A 346 19.34 3.00 -9.09
N ARG A 347 18.83 1.85 -8.67
CA ARG A 347 18.54 0.72 -9.57
C ARG A 347 17.38 -0.13 -9.11
N ALA A 348 16.68 -0.71 -10.10
CA ALA A 348 15.73 -1.79 -9.89
C ALA A 348 16.18 -3.04 -10.67
N TYR A 349 16.38 -4.15 -9.98
CA TYR A 349 16.83 -5.43 -10.51
C TYR A 349 15.73 -6.46 -10.36
N PHE A 350 15.26 -6.97 -11.49
CA PHE A 350 14.20 -7.95 -11.60
C PHE A 350 14.74 -9.28 -12.01
N LEU A 351 14.28 -10.31 -11.36
CA LEU A 351 14.64 -11.69 -11.63
C LEU A 351 13.38 -12.55 -11.71
N LYS A 352 13.21 -13.28 -12.79
CA LYS A 352 12.08 -14.19 -13.01
C LYS A 352 12.60 -15.53 -13.49
N PRO A 353 12.13 -16.67 -12.95
CA PRO A 353 12.48 -17.98 -13.47
C PRO A 353 12.12 -18.10 -14.95
N SER A 354 13.02 -18.64 -15.75
CA SER A 354 12.73 -18.97 -17.14
C SER A 354 11.92 -20.26 -17.21
N GLU A 355 10.90 -20.27 -18.05
CA GLU A 355 10.11 -21.47 -18.35
C GLU A 355 10.90 -22.46 -19.24
N ILE A 356 11.85 -21.94 -20.02
CA ILE A 356 12.65 -22.71 -21.00
C ILE A 356 13.86 -23.33 -20.32
N ASP A 357 14.62 -22.52 -19.55
CA ASP A 357 15.81 -22.96 -18.84
C ASP A 357 15.82 -22.36 -17.42
N LYS A 358 15.54 -23.19 -16.43
CA LYS A 358 15.51 -22.78 -15.02
C LYS A 358 16.88 -22.36 -14.48
N SER A 359 17.97 -22.71 -15.15
CA SER A 359 19.33 -22.30 -14.79
C SER A 359 19.70 -20.91 -15.32
N ASP A 360 18.92 -20.36 -16.27
CA ASP A 360 19.14 -19.05 -16.88
C ASP A 360 17.89 -18.16 -16.67
N PRO A 361 17.81 -17.45 -15.54
CA PRO A 361 16.65 -16.61 -15.22
C PRO A 361 16.57 -15.42 -16.16
N LEU A 362 15.33 -14.96 -16.41
CA LEU A 362 15.08 -13.71 -17.11
C LEU A 362 15.39 -12.54 -16.19
N ILE A 363 16.11 -11.55 -16.70
CA ILE A 363 16.51 -10.35 -15.96
C ILE A 363 15.98 -9.12 -16.68
N LYS A 364 15.45 -8.16 -15.90
CA LYS A 364 15.27 -6.77 -16.30
C LYS A 364 15.99 -5.86 -15.31
N TYR A 365 16.45 -4.70 -15.81
CA TYR A 365 17.25 -3.79 -15.01
C TYR A 365 16.97 -2.34 -15.40
N PHE A 366 16.69 -1.49 -14.43
CA PHE A 366 16.24 -0.13 -14.65
C PHE A 366 17.04 0.88 -13.83
N ALA A 367 17.26 2.07 -14.39
CA ALA A 367 17.95 3.16 -13.71
C ALA A 367 16.96 4.00 -12.90
N LEU A 368 17.12 4.05 -11.58
CA LEU A 368 16.30 4.88 -10.70
C LEU A 368 17.11 6.12 -10.23
N PRO A 369 16.48 7.25 -9.95
CA PRO A 369 15.05 7.54 -10.10
C PRO A 369 14.65 8.00 -11.51
N ASP A 370 15.57 8.04 -12.49
CA ASP A 370 15.34 8.62 -13.82
C ASP A 370 14.26 7.86 -14.61
N ASP A 371 14.17 6.55 -14.42
CA ASP A 371 13.15 5.66 -14.99
C ASP A 371 12.24 5.10 -13.90
N ILE A 372 11.52 5.99 -13.23
CA ILE A 372 10.62 5.62 -12.11
C ILE A 372 9.49 4.67 -12.54
N LEU A 373 9.11 4.68 -13.81
CA LEU A 373 8.10 3.80 -14.37
C LEU A 373 8.66 2.44 -14.81
N GLU A 374 9.99 2.23 -14.72
CA GLU A 374 10.64 0.95 -15.05
C GLU A 374 10.33 0.47 -16.50
N ILE A 375 10.46 1.41 -17.48
CA ILE A 375 10.13 1.18 -18.89
C ILE A 375 11.37 0.81 -19.70
N ASN A 376 12.52 1.49 -19.47
CA ASN A 376 13.72 1.37 -20.28
C ASN A 376 14.65 0.29 -19.70
N ASP A 377 14.50 -0.95 -20.17
CA ASP A 377 15.34 -2.07 -19.74
C ASP A 377 16.79 -1.91 -20.21
N ILE A 378 17.70 -1.71 -19.26
CA ILE A 378 19.14 -1.62 -19.44
C ILE A 378 19.90 -2.87 -18.99
N SER A 379 19.27 -4.03 -18.96
CA SER A 379 19.84 -5.31 -18.46
C SER A 379 21.14 -5.76 -19.15
N LYS A 380 21.48 -5.19 -20.30
CA LYS A 380 22.75 -5.45 -21.01
C LYS A 380 23.92 -4.57 -20.54
N THR A 381 23.69 -3.70 -19.56
CA THR A 381 24.68 -2.76 -19.04
C THR A 381 25.02 -3.09 -17.58
N GLU A 382 26.12 -2.51 -17.07
CA GLU A 382 26.49 -2.58 -15.64
C GLU A 382 26.53 -4.00 -15.03
N LEU A 383 26.95 -5.00 -15.79
CA LEU A 383 26.88 -6.41 -15.38
C LEU A 383 27.51 -6.69 -14.01
N ALA A 384 28.64 -6.04 -13.69
CA ALA A 384 29.29 -6.21 -12.38
C ALA A 384 28.43 -5.70 -11.21
N TYR A 385 27.61 -4.66 -11.43
CA TYR A 385 26.71 -4.17 -10.38
C TYR A 385 25.46 -5.05 -10.27
N GLN A 386 24.96 -5.56 -11.39
CA GLN A 386 23.88 -6.56 -11.39
C GLN A 386 24.29 -7.84 -10.64
N GLU A 387 25.53 -8.32 -10.77
CA GLU A 387 26.06 -9.47 -10.00
C GLU A 387 25.99 -9.19 -8.48
N LYS A 388 26.40 -7.99 -8.04
CA LYS A 388 26.30 -7.60 -6.61
C LYS A 388 24.86 -7.58 -6.09
N ILE A 389 23.92 -7.05 -6.90
CA ILE A 389 22.52 -7.07 -6.51
C ILE A 389 21.99 -8.52 -6.47
N GLY A 390 22.33 -9.34 -7.45
CA GLY A 390 21.99 -10.77 -7.47
C GLY A 390 22.53 -11.52 -6.24
N GLU A 391 23.78 -11.27 -5.85
CA GLU A 391 24.36 -11.81 -4.61
C GLU A 391 23.59 -11.31 -3.36
N SER A 392 23.19 -10.04 -3.36
CA SER A 392 22.38 -9.45 -2.28
C SER A 392 21.02 -10.13 -2.14
N VAL A 393 20.36 -10.46 -3.26
CA VAL A 393 19.12 -11.23 -3.28
C VAL A 393 19.33 -12.61 -2.64
N LEU A 394 20.37 -13.33 -3.02
CA LEU A 394 20.68 -14.65 -2.46
C LEU A 394 20.97 -14.60 -0.96
N LEU A 395 21.71 -13.57 -0.50
CA LEU A 395 21.97 -13.34 0.92
C LEU A 395 20.68 -13.09 1.70
N LEU A 396 19.80 -12.26 1.16
CA LEU A 396 18.53 -11.95 1.81
C LEU A 396 17.63 -13.19 1.90
N GLU A 397 17.58 -13.99 0.85
CA GLU A 397 16.80 -15.23 0.85
C GLU A 397 17.32 -16.26 1.84
N LYS A 398 18.65 -16.30 2.04
CA LYS A 398 19.28 -17.23 2.97
C LYS A 398 19.11 -16.78 4.43
N ASP A 399 19.40 -15.53 4.73
CA ASP A 399 19.60 -15.03 6.09
C ASP A 399 18.53 -14.02 6.52
N GLY A 400 17.58 -13.66 5.63
CA GLY A 400 16.54 -12.65 5.88
C GLY A 400 17.14 -11.28 6.19
N LEU A 401 16.41 -10.48 6.96
CA LEU A 401 16.89 -9.15 7.37
C LEU A 401 18.11 -9.17 8.30
N LEU A 402 18.54 -10.33 8.79
CA LEU A 402 19.82 -10.46 9.50
C LEU A 402 21.02 -10.13 8.60
N ALA A 403 20.85 -10.27 7.27
CA ALA A 403 21.88 -9.90 6.30
C ALA A 403 21.87 -8.42 5.90
N GLN A 404 20.97 -7.58 6.42
CA GLN A 404 20.75 -6.20 5.97
C GLN A 404 22.05 -5.39 5.89
N GLU A 405 22.83 -5.32 6.98
CA GLU A 405 24.08 -4.54 7.02
C GLU A 405 25.09 -5.01 5.98
N LYS A 406 25.21 -6.32 5.77
CA LYS A 406 26.09 -6.90 4.77
C LYS A 406 25.65 -6.57 3.34
N ILE A 407 24.34 -6.61 3.08
CA ILE A 407 23.75 -6.24 1.80
C ILE A 407 23.97 -4.75 1.53
N GLU A 408 23.71 -3.89 2.49
CA GLU A 408 23.91 -2.45 2.35
C GLU A 408 25.39 -2.09 2.09
N ALA A 409 26.33 -2.81 2.71
CA ALA A 409 27.76 -2.65 2.45
C ALA A 409 28.15 -3.13 1.04
N LEU A 410 27.53 -4.22 0.54
CA LEU A 410 27.76 -4.75 -0.80
C LEU A 410 27.26 -3.77 -1.88
N LEU A 411 26.10 -3.18 -1.68
CA LEU A 411 25.48 -2.23 -2.59
C LEU A 411 26.14 -0.83 -2.57
N ALA A 412 26.85 -0.47 -1.52
CA ALA A 412 27.54 0.82 -1.40
C ALA A 412 28.87 0.89 -2.18
N ASN A 413 29.46 -0.25 -2.53
CA ASN A 413 30.73 -0.39 -3.27
C ASN A 413 30.51 -0.66 -4.76
#